data_ac773cbcd7fed3cfe33871da9192d9ba
#
_entry.id   ac773cbcd7fed3cfe33871da9192d9ba
#
_cell.length_a   1.000
_cell.length_b   1.000
_cell.length_c   1.000
_cell.angle_alpha   90.00
_cell.angle_beta   90.00
_cell.angle_gamma   90.00
#
_symmetry.space_group_name_H-M   'P 1'
#
loop_
_entity.id
_entity.type
_entity.pdbx_description
1 polymer ?
#
loop_
_entity_poly.entity_id
_entity_poly.type
_entity_poly.pdbx_seq_one_letter_code
_entity_poly.pdbx_strand_id
1 'polypeptide(L)'
;MVFKDIKDIDLTHVFECGQCFRWVPDGPDAYTGAAGSFAARISLSGGCLNIDATGGDEAFWRRYFDLDTDYGVIKQKLTDSEPLIKPATEYGYGIRILNQDPFETIISFIISQNNNIPRIRKNIESLCSAYGEPIEGSSLYAFPSPEALAGAEICDLAELRLGYRCEYIKASAERYIREGCPKTREELLAFHGIGPKVANCIMLFGLRDTAAFPVDTWVKQIMNDMYGFDLKDAKGMQAFAAEKYGDLAGYAQQYLFYYYRDRSRKQM
;
A
#
# COMPACT_ATOMS: atom_id res chain seq x y z
N MET A 1 -18.70 -11.43 8.38
CA MET A 1 -18.24 -10.97 9.71
C MET A 1 -18.61 -9.50 9.90
N VAL A 2 -18.82 -9.06 11.16
CA VAL A 2 -19.19 -7.67 11.46
C VAL A 2 -18.35 -7.16 12.63
N PHE A 3 -17.54 -6.14 12.37
CA PHE A 3 -16.79 -5.42 13.42
C PHE A 3 -17.54 -4.15 13.78
N LYS A 4 -17.96 -4.03 15.04
CA LYS A 4 -18.76 -2.90 15.54
C LYS A 4 -17.87 -1.81 16.12
N ASP A 5 -18.42 -0.60 16.15
CA ASP A 5 -17.81 0.57 16.82
C ASP A 5 -16.40 0.92 16.29
N ILE A 6 -16.15 0.62 15.00
CA ILE A 6 -14.87 0.95 14.38
C ILE A 6 -14.80 2.44 14.11
N LYS A 7 -13.84 3.10 14.76
CA LYS A 7 -13.54 4.51 14.58
C LYS A 7 -12.43 4.70 13.54
N ASP A 8 -12.35 5.92 13.00
CA ASP A 8 -11.24 6.32 12.13
C ASP A 8 -11.02 5.34 10.96
N ILE A 9 -12.09 5.03 10.24
CA ILE A 9 -12.05 4.24 9.01
C ILE A 9 -12.98 4.82 7.95
N ASP A 10 -12.49 4.90 6.74
CA ASP A 10 -13.23 5.21 5.52
C ASP A 10 -12.64 4.36 4.40
N LEU A 11 -13.46 3.58 3.70
CA LEU A 11 -12.95 2.62 2.72
C LEU A 11 -12.30 3.29 1.51
N THR A 12 -12.77 4.46 1.12
CA THR A 12 -12.12 5.24 0.03
C THR A 12 -10.74 5.71 0.49
N HIS A 13 -10.63 6.21 1.73
CA HIS A 13 -9.35 6.60 2.29
C HIS A 13 -8.37 5.42 2.42
N VAL A 14 -8.87 4.24 2.79
CA VAL A 14 -8.05 3.03 2.92
C VAL A 14 -7.59 2.50 1.56
N PHE A 15 -8.50 2.37 0.58
CA PHE A 15 -8.19 1.66 -0.66
C PHE A 15 -7.73 2.57 -1.80
N GLU A 16 -7.95 3.88 -1.72
CA GLU A 16 -7.55 4.83 -2.76
C GLU A 16 -6.31 5.67 -2.37
N CYS A 17 -5.71 5.46 -1.20
CA CYS A 17 -4.50 6.18 -0.77
C CYS A 17 -3.20 5.66 -1.38
N GLY A 18 -3.25 4.67 -2.27
CA GLY A 18 -2.09 4.19 -3.03
C GLY A 18 -1.21 3.17 -2.31
N GLN A 19 -1.70 2.57 -1.24
CA GLN A 19 -1.02 1.51 -0.50
C GLN A 19 -1.28 0.10 -1.04
N CYS A 20 -2.41 -0.11 -1.73
CA CYS A 20 -2.85 -1.39 -2.28
C CYS A 20 -3.53 -1.21 -3.63
N PHE A 21 -3.67 -2.30 -4.41
CA PHE A 21 -4.14 -2.20 -5.81
C PHE A 21 -5.19 -3.25 -6.20
N ARG A 22 -5.55 -4.15 -5.28
CA ARG A 22 -6.45 -5.27 -5.57
C ARG A 22 -7.89 -5.07 -5.12
N TRP A 23 -8.21 -3.87 -4.62
CA TRP A 23 -9.55 -3.49 -4.21
C TRP A 23 -10.18 -2.53 -5.21
N VAL A 24 -11.44 -2.79 -5.61
CA VAL A 24 -12.19 -1.97 -6.54
C VAL A 24 -13.51 -1.54 -5.91
N PRO A 25 -13.99 -0.31 -6.16
CA PRO A 25 -15.29 0.14 -5.67
C PRO A 25 -16.42 -0.79 -6.15
N ASP A 26 -17.35 -1.11 -5.24
CA ASP A 26 -18.50 -1.99 -5.47
C ASP A 26 -19.77 -1.41 -4.82
N GLY A 27 -20.13 -0.21 -5.24
CA GLY A 27 -21.27 0.54 -4.71
C GLY A 27 -20.87 1.59 -3.67
N PRO A 28 -21.85 2.27 -3.06
CA PRO A 28 -21.59 3.24 -2.00
C PRO A 28 -20.93 2.58 -0.78
N ASP A 29 -19.85 3.18 -0.30
CA ASP A 29 -19.11 2.71 0.89
C ASP A 29 -18.78 1.22 0.88
N ALA A 30 -18.53 0.64 -0.31
CA ALA A 30 -18.20 -0.77 -0.48
C ALA A 30 -17.10 -1.00 -1.51
N TYR A 31 -16.29 -2.04 -1.26
CA TYR A 31 -15.20 -2.48 -2.13
C TYR A 31 -15.17 -4.01 -2.21
N THR A 32 -14.85 -4.51 -3.40
CA THR A 32 -14.60 -5.94 -3.63
C THR A 32 -13.13 -6.14 -4.03
N GLY A 33 -12.52 -7.21 -3.54
CA GLY A 33 -11.11 -7.48 -3.80
C GLY A 33 -10.62 -8.75 -3.16
N ALA A 34 -9.30 -8.88 -3.08
CA ALA A 34 -8.67 -10.03 -2.45
C ALA A 34 -7.55 -9.60 -1.48
N ALA A 35 -7.41 -10.34 -0.39
CA ALA A 35 -6.33 -10.25 0.58
C ALA A 35 -5.82 -11.66 0.89
N GLY A 36 -4.55 -11.92 0.60
CA GLY A 36 -4.00 -13.26 0.65
C GLY A 36 -4.77 -14.20 -0.29
N SER A 37 -5.25 -15.33 0.25
CA SER A 37 -6.02 -16.34 -0.48
C SER A 37 -7.54 -16.14 -0.38
N PHE A 38 -8.02 -15.00 0.10
CA PHE A 38 -9.44 -14.75 0.35
C PHE A 38 -9.96 -13.61 -0.50
N ALA A 39 -11.07 -13.86 -1.19
CA ALA A 39 -11.87 -12.82 -1.82
C ALA A 39 -12.87 -12.27 -0.79
N ALA A 40 -13.13 -10.97 -0.86
CA ALA A 40 -14.10 -10.35 0.03
C ALA A 40 -14.78 -9.14 -0.59
N ARG A 41 -16.01 -8.92 -0.14
CA ARG A 41 -16.73 -7.66 -0.24
C ARG A 41 -16.73 -6.99 1.13
N ILE A 42 -16.20 -5.77 1.18
CA ILE A 42 -16.07 -4.97 2.40
C ILE A 42 -17.05 -3.81 2.29
N SER A 43 -17.81 -3.53 3.34
CA SER A 43 -18.68 -2.34 3.36
C SER A 43 -18.74 -1.68 4.74
N LEU A 44 -18.95 -0.37 4.76
CA LEU A 44 -19.20 0.41 5.97
C LEU A 44 -20.67 0.79 6.04
N SER A 45 -21.34 0.47 7.15
CA SER A 45 -22.71 0.90 7.40
C SER A 45 -22.97 1.00 8.90
N GLY A 46 -23.62 2.08 9.34
CA GLY A 46 -24.00 2.26 10.73
C GLY A 46 -22.84 2.14 11.74
N GLY A 47 -21.63 2.57 11.39
CA GLY A 47 -20.43 2.44 12.24
C GLY A 47 -19.87 1.02 12.31
N CYS A 48 -20.36 0.11 11.48
CA CYS A 48 -19.89 -1.27 11.41
C CYS A 48 -19.10 -1.51 10.12
N LEU A 49 -17.96 -2.18 10.25
CA LEU A 49 -17.22 -2.74 9.11
C LEU A 49 -17.75 -4.16 8.87
N ASN A 50 -18.42 -4.35 7.74
CA ASN A 50 -18.98 -5.63 7.33
C ASN A 50 -18.03 -6.29 6.32
N ILE A 51 -17.71 -7.55 6.54
CA ILE A 51 -16.84 -8.35 5.69
C ILE A 51 -17.56 -9.63 5.28
N ASP A 52 -17.90 -9.70 3.99
CA ASP A 52 -18.41 -10.90 3.34
C ASP A 52 -17.26 -11.50 2.53
N ALA A 53 -16.69 -12.59 3.02
CA ALA A 53 -15.45 -13.15 2.50
C ALA A 53 -15.55 -14.67 2.32
N THR A 54 -14.81 -15.19 1.33
CA THR A 54 -14.70 -16.63 1.06
C THR A 54 -13.93 -17.39 2.16
N GLY A 55 -13.22 -16.66 3.04
CA GLY A 55 -12.44 -17.24 4.13
C GLY A 55 -11.74 -16.16 4.96
N GLY A 56 -10.76 -16.58 5.74
CA GLY A 56 -10.11 -15.74 6.74
C GLY A 56 -10.97 -15.63 8.00
N ASP A 57 -10.36 -15.85 9.16
CA ASP A 57 -11.03 -15.70 10.45
C ASP A 57 -11.08 -14.23 10.89
N GLU A 58 -11.73 -13.99 12.03
CA GLU A 58 -11.82 -12.65 12.61
C GLU A 58 -10.44 -12.05 12.90
N ALA A 59 -9.49 -12.88 13.34
CA ALA A 59 -8.13 -12.43 13.66
C ALA A 59 -7.37 -11.99 12.40
N PHE A 60 -7.56 -12.69 11.28
CA PHE A 60 -6.97 -12.30 9.99
C PHE A 60 -7.48 -10.92 9.56
N TRP A 61 -8.80 -10.71 9.50
CA TRP A 61 -9.36 -9.46 9.03
C TRP A 61 -9.12 -8.29 9.99
N ARG A 62 -9.14 -8.55 11.30
CA ARG A 62 -8.78 -7.57 12.33
C ARG A 62 -7.35 -7.07 12.13
N ARG A 63 -6.43 -7.99 11.89
CA ARG A 63 -5.03 -7.67 11.60
C ARG A 63 -4.90 -6.97 10.25
N TYR A 64 -5.55 -7.46 9.19
CA TYR A 64 -5.47 -6.88 7.85
C TYR A 64 -5.84 -5.39 7.83
N PHE A 65 -6.94 -5.03 8.51
CA PHE A 65 -7.40 -3.64 8.62
C PHE A 65 -6.77 -2.86 9.78
N ASP A 66 -5.84 -3.45 10.53
CA ASP A 66 -5.18 -2.83 11.68
C ASP A 66 -6.19 -2.26 12.70
N LEU A 67 -7.23 -3.06 13.04
CA LEU A 67 -8.36 -2.58 13.82
C LEU A 67 -8.03 -2.34 15.30
N ASP A 68 -6.95 -2.89 15.81
CA ASP A 68 -6.52 -2.75 17.21
C ASP A 68 -5.70 -1.47 17.46
N THR A 69 -5.29 -0.77 16.40
CA THR A 69 -4.54 0.49 16.49
C THR A 69 -5.49 1.68 16.62
N ASP A 70 -5.25 2.53 17.61
CA ASP A 70 -5.99 3.79 17.82
C ASP A 70 -5.44 4.90 16.92
N TYR A 71 -6.08 5.10 15.78
CA TYR A 71 -5.71 6.14 14.81
C TYR A 71 -6.05 7.55 15.28
N GLY A 72 -6.97 7.71 16.22
CA GLY A 72 -7.25 8.99 16.87
C GLY A 72 -6.04 9.48 17.65
N VAL A 73 -5.42 8.59 18.44
CA VAL A 73 -4.17 8.88 19.17
C VAL A 73 -3.03 9.20 18.23
N ILE A 74 -2.89 8.46 17.12
CA ILE A 74 -1.85 8.73 16.10
C ILE A 74 -2.03 10.13 15.53
N LYS A 75 -3.22 10.49 15.07
CA LYS A 75 -3.52 11.82 14.50
C LYS A 75 -3.26 12.94 15.49
N GLN A 76 -3.62 12.75 16.77
CA GLN A 76 -3.34 13.71 17.80
C GLN A 76 -1.83 13.93 17.99
N LYS A 77 -1.05 12.86 18.13
CA LYS A 77 0.41 12.93 18.27
C LYS A 77 1.07 13.62 17.06
N LEU A 78 0.62 13.30 15.84
CA LEU A 78 1.12 13.96 14.63
C LEU A 78 0.84 15.46 14.64
N THR A 79 -0.37 15.86 15.02
CA THR A 79 -0.76 17.28 15.08
C THR A 79 -0.05 18.03 16.20
N ASP A 80 0.22 17.38 17.32
CA ASP A 80 0.96 17.98 18.44
C ASP A 80 2.43 18.19 18.08
N SER A 81 3.05 17.26 17.33
CA SER A 81 4.45 17.36 16.89
C SER A 81 4.65 18.35 15.75
N GLU A 82 3.66 18.46 14.84
CA GLU A 82 3.71 19.34 13.68
C GLU A 82 2.29 19.84 13.30
N PRO A 83 1.87 21.02 13.80
CA PRO A 83 0.50 21.52 13.56
C PRO A 83 0.12 21.72 12.09
N LEU A 84 1.08 21.89 11.19
CA LEU A 84 0.81 22.06 9.74
C LEU A 84 0.21 20.80 9.10
N ILE A 85 0.35 19.62 9.73
CA ILE A 85 -0.24 18.37 9.22
C ILE A 85 -1.76 18.26 9.50
N LYS A 86 -2.30 19.06 10.40
CA LYS A 86 -3.70 18.98 10.83
C LYS A 86 -4.72 18.93 9.69
N PRO A 87 -4.66 19.80 8.65
CA PRO A 87 -5.60 19.70 7.53
C PRO A 87 -5.54 18.37 6.80
N ALA A 88 -4.36 17.72 6.75
CA ALA A 88 -4.18 16.43 6.10
C ALA A 88 -4.77 15.29 6.94
N THR A 89 -4.58 15.31 8.28
CA THR A 89 -5.16 14.31 9.18
C THR A 89 -6.68 14.41 9.27
N GLU A 90 -7.24 15.62 9.17
CA GLU A 90 -8.69 15.83 9.12
C GLU A 90 -9.28 15.36 7.80
N TYR A 91 -8.63 15.67 6.66
CA TYR A 91 -9.08 15.26 5.33
C TYR A 91 -9.03 13.73 5.14
N GLY A 92 -7.93 13.11 5.52
CA GLY A 92 -7.71 11.67 5.43
C GLY A 92 -8.12 10.90 6.68
N TYR A 93 -9.10 11.40 7.47
CA TYR A 93 -9.43 10.92 8.81
C TYR A 93 -9.57 9.40 8.94
N GLY A 94 -10.02 8.75 7.89
CA GLY A 94 -10.29 7.30 7.86
C GLY A 94 -9.21 6.47 7.20
N ILE A 95 -8.01 7.02 6.95
CA ILE A 95 -6.86 6.23 6.46
C ILE A 95 -6.42 5.25 7.54
N ARG A 96 -6.26 3.98 7.14
CA ARG A 96 -5.58 2.93 7.89
C ARG A 96 -4.50 2.30 7.04
N ILE A 97 -3.35 1.97 7.62
CA ILE A 97 -2.28 1.24 6.94
C ILE A 97 -2.59 -0.25 7.04
N LEU A 98 -2.86 -0.88 5.90
CA LEU A 98 -3.20 -2.31 5.82
C LEU A 98 -1.99 -3.19 6.15
N ASN A 99 -2.24 -4.34 6.78
CA ASN A 99 -1.24 -5.41 6.92
C ASN A 99 -1.28 -6.31 5.68
N GLN A 100 -0.53 -5.93 4.67
CA GLN A 100 -0.46 -6.64 3.39
C GLN A 100 0.61 -7.73 3.41
N ASP A 101 0.48 -8.70 2.51
CA ASP A 101 1.52 -9.70 2.29
C ASP A 101 2.80 -9.03 1.77
N PRO A 102 3.99 -9.33 2.34
CA PRO A 102 5.24 -8.73 1.93
C PRO A 102 5.60 -9.01 0.47
N PHE A 103 5.41 -10.23 -0.01
CA PHE A 103 5.76 -10.59 -1.39
C PHE A 103 4.83 -9.89 -2.39
N GLU A 104 3.51 -9.92 -2.15
CA GLU A 104 2.55 -9.16 -2.94
C GLU A 104 2.92 -7.68 -2.99
N THR A 105 3.32 -7.10 -1.85
CA THR A 105 3.72 -5.69 -1.77
C THR A 105 4.99 -5.42 -2.59
N ILE A 106 6.01 -6.26 -2.50
CA ILE A 106 7.24 -6.15 -3.31
C ILE A 106 6.91 -6.10 -4.80
N ILE A 107 6.18 -7.08 -5.30
CA ILE A 107 5.85 -7.18 -6.72
C ILE A 107 4.95 -6.04 -7.17
N SER A 108 3.94 -5.68 -6.37
CA SER A 108 3.02 -4.59 -6.65
C SER A 108 3.74 -3.24 -6.76
N PHE A 109 4.71 -2.97 -5.88
CA PHE A 109 5.48 -1.73 -5.95
C PHE A 109 6.55 -1.75 -7.06
N ILE A 110 7.05 -2.91 -7.49
CA ILE A 110 7.82 -3.03 -8.74
C ILE A 110 6.94 -2.65 -9.94
N ILE A 111 5.71 -3.17 -10.02
CA ILE A 111 4.75 -2.84 -11.08
C ILE A 111 4.37 -1.36 -11.06
N SER A 112 4.33 -0.73 -9.90
CA SER A 112 3.94 0.67 -9.73
C SER A 112 4.95 1.68 -10.29
N GLN A 113 6.19 1.30 -10.55
CA GLN A 113 7.24 2.20 -11.02
C GLN A 113 6.92 2.77 -12.40
N ASN A 114 7.02 4.11 -12.58
CA ASN A 114 6.68 4.81 -13.83
C ASN A 114 5.33 4.37 -14.42
N ASN A 115 4.31 4.25 -13.57
CA ASN A 115 3.01 3.73 -13.95
C ASN A 115 1.88 4.57 -13.30
N ASN A 116 0.64 4.37 -13.72
CA ASN A 116 -0.54 5.00 -13.12
C ASN A 116 -1.46 3.95 -12.48
N ILE A 117 -2.27 4.36 -11.52
CA ILE A 117 -3.09 3.44 -10.72
C ILE A 117 -3.98 2.51 -11.57
N PRO A 118 -4.74 3.00 -12.59
CA PRO A 118 -5.56 2.11 -13.42
C PRO A 118 -4.73 1.03 -14.12
N ARG A 119 -3.56 1.39 -14.65
CA ARG A 119 -2.67 0.43 -15.32
C ARG A 119 -2.00 -0.52 -14.32
N ILE A 120 -1.63 -0.06 -13.13
CA ILE A 120 -1.09 -0.91 -12.07
C ILE A 120 -2.12 -1.98 -11.70
N ARG A 121 -3.36 -1.59 -11.41
CA ARG A 121 -4.46 -2.52 -11.09
C ARG A 121 -4.65 -3.56 -12.19
N LYS A 122 -4.72 -3.13 -13.45
CA LYS A 122 -4.86 -4.05 -14.60
C LYS A 122 -3.67 -5.01 -14.74
N ASN A 123 -2.45 -4.54 -14.58
CA ASN A 123 -1.26 -5.38 -14.64
C ASN A 123 -1.25 -6.44 -13.52
N ILE A 124 -1.60 -6.06 -12.28
CA ILE A 124 -1.69 -6.98 -11.14
C ILE A 124 -2.82 -8.00 -11.35
N GLU A 125 -3.99 -7.56 -11.83
CA GLU A 125 -5.09 -8.46 -12.15
C GLU A 125 -4.70 -9.47 -13.22
N SER A 126 -4.05 -9.03 -14.30
CA SER A 126 -3.55 -9.92 -15.35
C SER A 126 -2.51 -10.91 -14.81
N LEU A 127 -1.61 -10.46 -13.94
CA LEU A 127 -0.61 -11.32 -13.31
C LEU A 127 -1.27 -12.37 -12.40
N CYS A 128 -2.25 -11.97 -11.58
CA CYS A 128 -2.99 -12.90 -10.72
C CYS A 128 -3.80 -13.92 -11.55
N SER A 129 -4.45 -13.49 -12.63
CA SER A 129 -5.21 -14.37 -13.51
C SER A 129 -4.32 -15.39 -14.25
N ALA A 130 -3.07 -15.02 -14.58
CA ALA A 130 -2.17 -15.89 -15.33
C ALA A 130 -1.40 -16.88 -14.42
N TYR A 131 -1.05 -16.46 -13.20
CA TYR A 131 -0.14 -17.22 -12.33
C TYR A 131 -0.66 -17.45 -10.91
N GLY A 132 -1.80 -16.86 -10.53
CA GLY A 132 -2.41 -17.04 -9.22
C GLY A 132 -3.38 -18.22 -9.20
N GLU A 133 -3.58 -18.79 -8.02
CA GLU A 133 -4.58 -19.84 -7.81
C GLU A 133 -5.99 -19.24 -7.79
N PRO A 134 -6.99 -19.89 -8.40
CA PRO A 134 -8.39 -19.45 -8.29
C PRO A 134 -8.85 -19.45 -6.84
N ILE A 135 -9.54 -18.38 -6.41
CA ILE A 135 -10.14 -18.31 -5.08
C ILE A 135 -11.54 -18.93 -5.15
N GLU A 136 -11.72 -20.05 -4.45
CA GLU A 136 -12.99 -20.77 -4.41
C GLU A 136 -14.16 -19.86 -3.97
N GLY A 137 -15.28 -19.96 -4.66
CA GLY A 137 -16.47 -19.12 -4.38
C GLY A 137 -16.38 -17.68 -4.90
N SER A 138 -15.39 -17.35 -5.73
CA SER A 138 -15.24 -16.03 -6.35
C SER A 138 -14.76 -16.10 -7.79
N SER A 139 -14.74 -14.95 -8.48
CA SER A 139 -14.10 -14.80 -9.80
C SER A 139 -12.65 -14.29 -9.71
N LEU A 140 -12.11 -14.13 -8.51
CA LEU A 140 -10.79 -13.58 -8.25
C LEU A 140 -9.75 -14.70 -8.11
N TYR A 141 -8.50 -14.32 -8.27
CA TYR A 141 -7.34 -15.19 -8.09
C TYR A 141 -6.51 -14.69 -6.90
N ALA A 142 -5.87 -15.61 -6.18
CA ALA A 142 -4.85 -15.27 -5.19
C ALA A 142 -3.66 -14.58 -5.87
N PHE A 143 -2.87 -13.84 -5.11
CA PHE A 143 -1.61 -13.31 -5.64
C PHE A 143 -0.68 -14.48 -5.94
N PRO A 144 0.06 -14.48 -7.09
CA PRO A 144 0.97 -15.56 -7.44
C PRO A 144 2.01 -15.83 -6.36
N SER A 145 2.32 -17.11 -6.12
CA SER A 145 3.41 -17.47 -5.22
C SER A 145 4.78 -17.05 -5.78
N PRO A 146 5.81 -16.94 -4.93
CA PRO A 146 7.17 -16.74 -5.39
C PRO A 146 7.62 -17.78 -6.41
N GLU A 147 7.24 -19.05 -6.19
CA GLU A 147 7.58 -20.17 -7.08
C GLU A 147 6.92 -20.04 -8.45
N ALA A 148 5.66 -19.62 -8.50
CA ALA A 148 4.94 -19.41 -9.76
C ALA A 148 5.61 -18.30 -10.60
N LEU A 149 6.02 -17.19 -9.97
CA LEU A 149 6.68 -16.09 -10.69
C LEU A 149 8.15 -16.39 -11.03
N ALA A 150 8.85 -17.12 -10.21
CA ALA A 150 10.22 -17.57 -10.50
C ALA A 150 10.25 -18.56 -11.69
N GLY A 151 9.22 -19.41 -11.79
CA GLY A 151 9.07 -20.37 -12.91
C GLY A 151 8.52 -19.75 -14.19
N ALA A 152 8.03 -18.51 -14.16
CA ALA A 152 7.45 -17.85 -15.34
C ALA A 152 8.51 -17.55 -16.41
N GLU A 153 8.16 -17.73 -17.69
CA GLU A 153 9.00 -17.30 -18.80
C GLU A 153 8.87 -15.77 -19.00
N ILE A 154 9.99 -15.13 -19.35
CA ILE A 154 10.00 -13.67 -19.58
C ILE A 154 9.08 -13.25 -20.72
N CYS A 155 8.98 -14.07 -21.78
CA CYS A 155 8.06 -13.81 -22.90
C CYS A 155 6.60 -13.81 -22.44
N ASP A 156 6.19 -14.73 -21.57
CA ASP A 156 4.82 -14.83 -21.07
C ASP A 156 4.49 -13.64 -20.15
N LEU A 157 5.42 -13.25 -19.28
CA LEU A 157 5.28 -12.02 -18.47
C LEU A 157 5.19 -10.75 -19.36
N ALA A 158 5.88 -10.72 -20.50
CA ALA A 158 5.83 -9.60 -21.43
C ALA A 158 4.45 -9.44 -22.11
N GLU A 159 3.73 -10.54 -22.35
CA GLU A 159 2.37 -10.51 -22.88
C GLU A 159 1.39 -9.79 -21.94
N LEU A 160 1.67 -9.79 -20.63
CA LEU A 160 0.88 -9.06 -19.61
C LEU A 160 1.17 -7.54 -19.59
N ARG A 161 1.96 -7.04 -20.58
CA ARG A 161 2.32 -5.63 -20.74
C ARG A 161 3.06 -5.02 -19.53
N LEU A 162 3.85 -5.84 -18.83
CA LEU A 162 4.67 -5.44 -17.70
C LEU A 162 5.93 -4.66 -18.11
N GLY A 163 6.34 -4.80 -19.39
CA GLY A 163 7.50 -4.11 -19.97
C GLY A 163 8.80 -4.55 -19.27
N TYR A 164 9.72 -3.62 -19.02
CA TYR A 164 11.01 -3.91 -18.38
C TYR A 164 10.88 -4.53 -16.97
N ARG A 165 9.69 -4.51 -16.37
CA ARG A 165 9.45 -5.06 -15.03
C ARG A 165 9.40 -6.58 -15.01
N CYS A 166 9.26 -7.24 -16.16
CA CYS A 166 9.27 -8.71 -16.25
C CYS A 166 10.52 -9.31 -15.59
N GLU A 167 11.69 -8.78 -15.92
CA GLU A 167 12.95 -9.21 -15.34
C GLU A 167 13.03 -8.95 -13.84
N TYR A 168 12.54 -7.79 -13.39
CA TYR A 168 12.53 -7.42 -11.98
C TYR A 168 11.60 -8.32 -11.16
N ILE A 169 10.44 -8.68 -11.70
CA ILE A 169 9.47 -9.57 -11.07
C ILE A 169 10.07 -10.96 -10.89
N LYS A 170 10.60 -11.56 -11.98
CA LYS A 170 11.22 -12.88 -11.93
C LYS A 170 12.41 -12.92 -10.98
N ALA A 171 13.35 -12.00 -11.13
CA ALA A 171 14.53 -11.92 -10.28
C ALA A 171 14.18 -11.68 -8.80
N SER A 172 13.12 -10.92 -8.52
CA SER A 172 12.63 -10.70 -7.15
C SER A 172 12.01 -11.96 -6.56
N ALA A 173 11.26 -12.73 -7.34
CA ALA A 173 10.69 -14.00 -6.93
C ALA A 173 11.78 -15.04 -6.62
N GLU A 174 12.75 -15.20 -7.51
CA GLU A 174 13.91 -16.08 -7.32
C GLU A 174 14.72 -15.69 -6.05
N ARG A 175 14.90 -14.38 -5.83
CA ARG A 175 15.59 -13.89 -4.62
C ARG A 175 14.78 -14.18 -3.37
N TYR A 176 13.47 -13.93 -3.39
CA TYR A 176 12.60 -14.16 -2.25
C TYR A 176 12.59 -15.64 -1.83
N ILE A 177 12.62 -16.58 -2.79
CA ILE A 177 12.74 -18.02 -2.52
C ILE A 177 14.09 -18.32 -1.87
N ARG A 178 15.19 -17.77 -2.39
CA ARG A 178 16.54 -18.05 -1.92
C ARG A 178 16.85 -17.47 -0.55
N GLU A 179 16.39 -16.24 -0.26
CA GLU A 179 16.80 -15.44 0.90
C GLU A 179 15.68 -15.25 1.92
N GLY A 180 14.43 -15.56 1.54
CA GLY A 180 13.25 -15.34 2.36
C GLY A 180 12.73 -13.90 2.31
N CYS A 181 11.78 -13.62 3.19
CA CYS A 181 11.20 -12.28 3.33
C CYS A 181 12.26 -11.29 3.84
N PRO A 182 12.53 -10.19 3.11
CA PRO A 182 13.45 -9.14 3.58
C PRO A 182 12.92 -8.50 4.87
N LYS A 183 13.82 -8.10 5.75
CA LYS A 183 13.49 -7.48 7.06
C LYS A 183 14.01 -6.06 7.18
N THR A 184 14.95 -5.68 6.33
CA THR A 184 15.59 -4.37 6.38
C THR A 184 15.51 -3.65 5.04
N ARG A 185 15.70 -2.34 5.09
CA ARG A 185 15.77 -1.51 3.89
C ARG A 185 16.94 -1.88 3.00
N GLU A 186 18.07 -2.26 3.57
CA GLU A 186 19.29 -2.69 2.87
C GLU A 186 19.04 -3.98 2.10
N GLU A 187 18.37 -4.96 2.71
CA GLU A 187 17.96 -6.19 2.04
C GLU A 187 17.02 -5.90 0.87
N LEU A 188 16.06 -4.96 1.02
CA LEU A 188 15.17 -4.54 -0.08
C LEU A 188 15.93 -3.86 -1.21
N LEU A 189 16.91 -3.01 -0.92
CA LEU A 189 17.73 -2.34 -1.93
C LEU A 189 18.59 -3.32 -2.76
N ALA A 190 18.79 -4.52 -2.28
CA ALA A 190 19.49 -5.58 -2.99
C ALA A 190 18.60 -6.35 -3.99
N PHE A 191 17.28 -6.12 -3.98
CA PHE A 191 16.37 -6.65 -5.02
C PHE A 191 16.52 -5.87 -6.32
N HIS A 192 16.51 -6.59 -7.44
CA HIS A 192 16.68 -5.99 -8.76
C HIS A 192 15.52 -5.03 -9.07
N GLY A 193 15.85 -3.77 -9.37
CA GLY A 193 14.86 -2.74 -9.68
C GLY A 193 14.23 -2.04 -8.47
N ILE A 194 14.62 -2.36 -7.23
CA ILE A 194 14.14 -1.66 -6.03
C ILE A 194 15.10 -0.53 -5.68
N GLY A 195 14.66 0.71 -5.92
CA GLY A 195 15.36 1.92 -5.48
C GLY A 195 14.85 2.43 -4.12
N PRO A 196 15.47 3.49 -3.58
CA PRO A 196 15.17 4.01 -2.23
C PRO A 196 13.70 4.33 -1.96
N LYS A 197 12.97 4.88 -2.95
CA LYS A 197 11.54 5.19 -2.82
C LYS A 197 10.71 3.91 -2.70
N VAL A 198 10.97 2.94 -3.57
CA VAL A 198 10.24 1.66 -3.60
C VAL A 198 10.53 0.86 -2.33
N ALA A 199 11.78 0.83 -1.88
CA ALA A 199 12.15 0.20 -0.61
C ALA A 199 11.34 0.77 0.56
N ASN A 200 11.25 2.10 0.69
CA ASN A 200 10.46 2.72 1.76
C ASN A 200 8.95 2.43 1.64
N CYS A 201 8.40 2.32 0.42
CA CYS A 201 7.01 1.88 0.26
C CYS A 201 6.81 0.45 0.77
N ILE A 202 7.73 -0.46 0.45
CA ILE A 202 7.65 -1.86 0.90
C ILE A 202 7.86 -1.95 2.41
N MET A 203 8.81 -1.18 2.98
CA MET A 203 8.98 -1.08 4.44
C MET A 203 7.66 -0.70 5.11
N LEU A 204 7.02 0.37 4.64
CA LEU A 204 5.78 0.87 5.24
C LEU A 204 4.60 -0.09 5.05
N PHE A 205 4.34 -0.55 3.82
CA PHE A 205 3.09 -1.24 3.47
C PHE A 205 3.18 -2.76 3.51
N GLY A 206 4.38 -3.32 3.37
CA GLY A 206 4.60 -4.77 3.39
C GLY A 206 5.24 -5.26 4.67
N LEU A 207 6.15 -4.48 5.26
CA LEU A 207 6.88 -4.86 6.47
C LEU A 207 6.40 -4.14 7.74
N ARG A 208 5.43 -3.24 7.61
CA ARG A 208 4.85 -2.47 8.73
C ARG A 208 5.87 -1.62 9.50
N ASP A 209 6.94 -1.20 8.86
CA ASP A 209 7.86 -0.20 9.43
C ASP A 209 7.22 1.19 9.30
N THR A 210 6.54 1.60 10.35
CA THR A 210 5.80 2.87 10.39
C THR A 210 6.73 4.09 10.52
N ALA A 211 8.03 3.91 10.72
CA ALA A 211 9.04 4.96 10.64
C ALA A 211 9.48 5.23 9.19
N ALA A 212 9.18 4.34 8.25
CA ALA A 212 9.52 4.52 6.84
C ALA A 212 8.74 5.69 6.22
N PHE A 213 9.46 6.60 5.54
CA PHE A 213 8.90 7.78 4.89
C PHE A 213 9.19 7.74 3.37
N PRO A 214 8.31 7.16 2.55
CA PRO A 214 8.45 7.13 1.11
C PRO A 214 8.41 8.54 0.50
N VAL A 215 9.48 8.95 -0.15
CA VAL A 215 9.58 10.28 -0.80
C VAL A 215 9.37 10.11 -2.30
N ASP A 216 8.14 10.29 -2.76
CA ASP A 216 7.78 10.32 -4.18
C ASP A 216 7.68 11.76 -4.71
N THR A 217 7.22 11.93 -5.95
CA THR A 217 7.08 13.25 -6.57
C THR A 217 6.09 14.14 -5.81
N TRP A 218 4.99 13.59 -5.29
CA TRP A 218 4.01 14.34 -4.52
C TRP A 218 4.57 14.77 -3.17
N VAL A 219 5.20 13.83 -2.45
CA VAL A 219 5.82 14.14 -1.15
C VAL A 219 6.93 15.19 -1.32
N LYS A 220 7.73 15.12 -2.38
CA LYS A 220 8.72 16.19 -2.68
C LYS A 220 8.07 17.57 -2.83
N GLN A 221 6.97 17.64 -3.58
CA GLN A 221 6.24 18.91 -3.76
C GLN A 221 5.65 19.39 -2.42
N ILE A 222 5.07 18.50 -1.64
CA ILE A 222 4.54 18.82 -0.32
C ILE A 222 5.63 19.39 0.60
N MET A 223 6.77 18.71 0.66
CA MET A 223 7.90 19.12 1.50
C MET A 223 8.51 20.46 1.03
N ASN A 224 8.51 20.72 -0.27
CA ASN A 224 8.89 22.01 -0.81
C ASN A 224 7.89 23.11 -0.42
N ASP A 225 6.59 22.89 -0.64
CA ASP A 225 5.54 23.88 -0.41
C ASP A 225 5.34 24.20 1.08
N MET A 226 5.42 23.20 1.95
CA MET A 226 5.19 23.36 3.39
C MET A 226 6.44 23.77 4.16
N TYR A 227 7.60 23.27 3.76
CA TYR A 227 8.83 23.38 4.58
C TYR A 227 10.03 23.95 3.82
N GLY A 228 9.87 24.31 2.54
CA GLY A 228 10.92 24.93 1.73
C GLY A 228 12.07 24.01 1.32
N PHE A 229 11.88 22.70 1.34
CA PHE A 229 12.92 21.75 0.91
C PHE A 229 13.20 21.85 -0.59
N ASP A 230 14.46 21.69 -1.00
CA ASP A 230 14.81 21.45 -2.39
C ASP A 230 14.22 20.12 -2.85
N LEU A 231 13.58 20.10 -4.04
CA LEU A 231 12.93 18.90 -4.61
C LEU A 231 13.90 17.71 -4.83
N LYS A 232 15.22 17.97 -4.84
CA LYS A 232 16.25 16.95 -4.97
C LYS A 232 16.72 16.40 -3.63
N ASP A 233 16.40 17.05 -2.52
CA ASP A 233 16.86 16.67 -1.18
C ASP A 233 15.95 15.65 -0.49
N ALA A 234 15.79 14.49 -1.10
CA ALA A 234 15.00 13.41 -0.50
C ALA A 234 15.58 12.90 0.82
N LYS A 235 16.89 13.01 1.03
CA LYS A 235 17.54 12.60 2.29
C LYS A 235 17.22 13.57 3.42
N GLY A 236 17.29 14.88 3.17
CA GLY A 236 16.89 15.89 4.15
C GLY A 236 15.41 15.79 4.52
N MET A 237 14.53 15.53 3.54
CA MET A 237 13.10 15.27 3.79
C MET A 237 12.88 14.05 4.70
N GLN A 238 13.62 12.95 4.50
CA GLN A 238 13.55 11.77 5.36
C GLN A 238 14.08 12.04 6.76
N ALA A 239 15.20 12.76 6.88
CA ALA A 239 15.76 13.14 8.18
C ALA A 239 14.81 14.05 8.97
N PHE A 240 14.18 15.02 8.31
CA PHE A 240 13.14 15.86 8.89
C PHE A 240 11.95 15.02 9.39
N ALA A 241 11.45 14.11 8.56
CA ALA A 241 10.33 13.25 8.95
C ALA A 241 10.66 12.36 10.15
N ALA A 242 11.87 11.80 10.20
CA ALA A 242 12.34 11.02 11.32
C ALA A 242 12.46 11.86 12.62
N GLU A 243 12.94 13.09 12.52
CA GLU A 243 13.05 14.02 13.67
C GLU A 243 11.66 14.44 14.18
N LYS A 244 10.75 14.81 13.26
CA LYS A 244 9.44 15.35 13.62
C LYS A 244 8.42 14.31 14.03
N TYR A 245 8.40 13.17 13.35
CA TYR A 245 7.34 12.18 13.50
C TYR A 245 7.83 10.86 14.10
N GLY A 246 9.15 10.59 14.10
CA GLY A 246 9.72 9.34 14.62
C GLY A 246 9.04 8.11 14.00
N ASP A 247 8.59 7.19 14.86
CA ASP A 247 7.89 5.98 14.44
C ASP A 247 6.53 6.22 13.75
N LEU A 248 6.04 7.47 13.72
CA LEU A 248 4.79 7.83 13.05
C LEU A 248 5.00 8.46 11.67
N ALA A 249 6.23 8.48 11.16
CA ALA A 249 6.57 9.14 9.89
C ALA A 249 5.78 8.58 8.69
N GLY A 250 5.56 7.28 8.65
CA GLY A 250 4.77 6.62 7.61
C GLY A 250 3.28 7.01 7.62
N TYR A 251 2.71 7.20 8.80
CA TYR A 251 1.34 7.73 8.92
C TYR A 251 1.28 9.18 8.45
N ALA A 252 2.24 10.02 8.87
CA ALA A 252 2.35 11.40 8.40
C ALA A 252 2.43 11.46 6.87
N GLN A 253 3.28 10.62 6.28
CA GLN A 253 3.43 10.53 4.83
C GLN A 253 2.11 10.20 4.13
N GLN A 254 1.33 9.23 4.64
CA GLN A 254 0.05 8.83 4.04
C GLN A 254 -0.99 9.95 4.10
N TYR A 255 -1.13 10.63 5.24
CA TYR A 255 -2.05 11.77 5.37
C TYR A 255 -1.66 12.91 4.42
N LEU A 256 -0.39 13.30 4.38
CA LEU A 256 0.12 14.34 3.51
C LEU A 256 -0.08 14.00 2.04
N PHE A 257 0.34 12.80 1.62
CA PHE A 257 0.23 12.32 0.25
C PHE A 257 -1.23 12.31 -0.24
N TYR A 258 -2.15 11.73 0.55
CA TYR A 258 -3.56 11.63 0.18
C TYR A 258 -4.19 13.01 0.03
N TYR A 259 -3.97 13.90 0.99
CA TYR A 259 -4.50 15.27 1.00
C TYR A 259 -4.06 16.07 -0.22
N TYR A 260 -2.76 16.10 -0.51
CA TYR A 260 -2.23 16.91 -1.61
C TYR A 260 -2.56 16.34 -2.99
N ARG A 261 -2.44 15.04 -3.17
CA ARG A 261 -2.79 14.38 -4.43
C ARG A 261 -4.24 14.64 -4.83
N ASP A 262 -5.15 14.55 -3.88
CA ASP A 262 -6.58 14.68 -4.14
C ASP A 262 -6.99 16.13 -4.41
N ARG A 263 -6.41 17.09 -3.70
CA ARG A 263 -6.60 18.52 -3.97
C ARG A 263 -6.08 18.93 -5.35
N SER A 264 -4.92 18.45 -5.75
CA SER A 264 -4.36 18.74 -7.07
C SER A 264 -5.24 18.21 -8.20
N ARG A 265 -5.89 17.06 -8.00
CA ARG A 265 -6.85 16.50 -8.98
C ARG A 265 -8.14 17.31 -9.10
N LYS A 266 -8.58 17.94 -8.02
CA LYS A 266 -9.80 18.78 -8.02
C LYS A 266 -9.57 20.18 -8.62
N GLN A 267 -8.32 20.60 -8.81
CA GLN A 267 -7.93 21.88 -9.40
C GLN A 267 -7.63 21.79 -10.90
N MET A 268 -7.48 20.60 -11.46
CA MET A 268 -7.35 20.31 -12.90
C MET A 268 -8.69 19.99 -13.54
#